data_da3c198399b11e412b0c5b36215598aa
#
_entry.id   da3c198399b11e412b0c5b36215598aa
#
_cell.length_a   1.000
_cell.length_b   1.000
_cell.length_c   1.000
_cell.angle_alpha   90.00
_cell.angle_beta   90.00
_cell.angle_gamma   90.00
#
_symmetry.space_group_name_H-M   'P 1'
#
loop_
_entity.id
_entity.type
_entity.pdbx_description
1 polymer ?
#
loop_
_entity_poly.entity_id
_entity_poly.type
_entity_poly.pdbx_seq_one_letter_code
_entity_poly.pdbx_strand_id
1 'polypeptide(L)'
;MGQCIRDSTSLISTKKNVRKQKETVELRLYEIPQGEPVLALLGEEWNRVYGHDNFYLHFHNLMEIGICRKGEGELIINEHTYTYRTNSVTLIPPNIPHTTISNGMTRNSWEFLYVDVNHVMEELYGDRIAQKNEAIELVRRSAHLLHGSECPEIAEIVNAIIREEKKQSPYYRQVITSYLHVLVYEMFRLNEVQTQTRLEAAGSGTMRQIADALTFVNDHYQEEVKVCTLAQVCGMSETSFRKVFEEYVHMLPMDYVNLVRVQYACEQMKHGNDSMDEVARKAGFSTTSTFNRNFKKFFNTSPYQWKINPQRYERKLQNFHINALKGW
;
A
#
# COMPACT_ATOMS: atom_id res chain seq x y z
N MET A 1 12.32 21.98 21.20
CA MET A 1 11.38 22.13 20.08
C MET A 1 12.11 22.87 18.94
N GLY A 2 12.49 22.17 17.90
CA GLY A 2 13.06 22.82 16.72
C GLY A 2 14.51 22.49 16.42
N GLN A 3 14.78 21.26 16.00
CA GLN A 3 16.06 20.89 15.35
C GLN A 3 16.01 19.58 14.57
N CYS A 4 14.85 19.03 14.29
CA CYS A 4 14.73 17.81 13.47
C CYS A 4 14.86 18.06 11.94
N ILE A 5 15.22 19.28 11.51
CA ILE A 5 15.12 19.71 10.10
C ILE A 5 16.48 20.17 9.52
N ARG A 6 17.57 19.63 9.98
CA ARG A 6 18.86 19.93 9.29
C ARG A 6 19.56 18.61 8.95
N ASP A 7 19.71 18.40 7.64
CA ASP A 7 20.60 17.46 6.96
C ASP A 7 20.03 16.17 6.31
N SER A 8 18.76 16.15 5.86
CA SER A 8 18.35 15.15 4.87
C SER A 8 18.76 15.44 3.42
N THR A 9 19.52 16.52 3.18
CA THR A 9 19.89 16.95 1.81
C THR A 9 21.27 16.48 1.32
N SER A 10 22.03 15.69 2.06
CA SER A 10 23.43 15.36 1.68
C SER A 10 23.68 13.95 1.14
N LEU A 11 22.66 13.15 0.85
CA LEU A 11 22.86 11.76 0.37
C LEU A 11 22.20 11.48 -1.00
N ILE A 12 22.22 12.47 -1.91
CA ILE A 12 21.90 12.18 -3.33
C ILE A 12 23.16 11.62 -3.98
N SER A 13 23.26 10.30 -4.04
CA SER A 13 24.30 9.62 -4.80
C SER A 13 24.04 9.73 -6.30
N THR A 14 25.04 10.14 -7.04
CA THR A 14 25.06 10.34 -8.49
C THR A 14 24.67 9.09 -9.26
N LYS A 15 23.81 9.26 -10.27
CA LYS A 15 23.34 8.27 -11.25
C LYS A 15 24.49 7.40 -11.80
N LYS A 16 24.53 6.12 -11.44
CA LYS A 16 25.20 5.09 -12.24
C LYS A 16 24.22 4.61 -13.31
N ASN A 17 24.66 4.64 -14.57
CA ASN A 17 23.94 4.07 -15.73
C ASN A 17 23.64 2.58 -15.50
N VAL A 18 22.48 2.26 -14.97
CA VAL A 18 21.94 0.90 -14.97
C VAL A 18 21.34 0.66 -16.34
N ARG A 19 21.82 -0.37 -17.04
CA ARG A 19 21.26 -0.83 -18.33
C ARG A 19 19.74 -0.96 -18.16
N LYS A 20 18.96 -0.40 -19.09
CA LYS A 20 17.50 -0.58 -19.20
C LYS A 20 17.16 -2.08 -19.37
N GLN A 21 17.17 -2.82 -18.28
CA GLN A 21 16.33 -4.00 -18.19
C GLN A 21 14.88 -3.49 -18.10
N LYS A 22 13.98 -4.16 -18.82
CA LYS A 22 12.55 -3.85 -18.79
C LYS A 22 12.11 -3.95 -17.32
N GLU A 23 11.88 -2.80 -16.68
CA GLU A 23 11.44 -2.74 -15.30
C GLU A 23 10.06 -3.37 -15.23
N THR A 24 9.96 -4.54 -14.64
CA THR A 24 8.68 -5.16 -14.34
C THR A 24 8.22 -4.66 -12.98
N VAL A 25 6.99 -4.15 -12.92
CA VAL A 25 6.36 -3.71 -11.68
C VAL A 25 5.35 -4.78 -11.28
N GLU A 26 5.33 -5.18 -10.02
CA GLU A 26 4.45 -6.22 -9.48
C GLU A 26 3.39 -5.58 -8.57
N LEU A 27 2.11 -5.88 -8.83
CA LEU A 27 1.03 -5.57 -7.88
C LEU A 27 0.95 -6.67 -6.82
N ARG A 28 1.05 -6.29 -5.55
CA ARG A 28 0.85 -7.16 -4.39
C ARG A 28 -0.41 -6.76 -3.66
N LEU A 29 -1.37 -7.67 -3.61
CA LEU A 29 -2.58 -7.49 -2.83
C LEU A 29 -2.42 -8.14 -1.48
N TYR A 30 -2.55 -7.34 -0.44
CA TYR A 30 -2.56 -7.79 0.94
C TYR A 30 -3.96 -7.69 1.53
N GLU A 31 -4.32 -8.68 2.35
CA GLU A 31 -5.56 -8.72 3.11
C GLU A 31 -5.23 -8.74 4.59
N ILE A 32 -5.86 -7.85 5.36
CA ILE A 32 -5.78 -7.87 6.81
C ILE A 32 -6.64 -9.03 7.31
N PRO A 33 -6.12 -9.91 8.20
CA PRO A 33 -6.91 -11.00 8.76
C PRO A 33 -8.16 -10.47 9.48
N GLN A 34 -9.25 -11.23 9.40
CA GLN A 34 -10.52 -10.82 9.99
C GLN A 34 -10.38 -10.51 11.48
N GLY A 35 -10.79 -9.31 11.88
CA GLY A 35 -10.75 -8.83 13.26
C GLY A 35 -9.38 -8.36 13.73
N GLU A 36 -8.35 -8.39 12.88
CA GLU A 36 -7.05 -7.78 13.19
C GLU A 36 -7.00 -6.33 12.71
N PRO A 37 -6.30 -5.43 13.43
CA PRO A 37 -6.13 -4.04 13.01
C PRO A 37 -5.08 -3.86 11.92
N VAL A 38 -4.16 -4.82 11.77
CA VAL A 38 -3.06 -4.80 10.80
C VAL A 38 -2.78 -6.20 10.27
N LEU A 39 -2.14 -6.29 9.10
CA LEU A 39 -1.42 -7.49 8.70
C LEU A 39 0.04 -7.32 9.12
N ALA A 40 0.54 -8.21 9.96
CA ALA A 40 1.91 -8.19 10.46
C ALA A 40 2.74 -9.31 9.81
N LEU A 41 3.84 -8.94 9.15
CA LEU A 41 4.81 -9.85 8.57
C LEU A 41 6.10 -9.81 9.40
N LEU A 42 6.19 -10.71 10.35
CA LEU A 42 7.21 -10.75 11.40
C LEU A 42 7.93 -12.09 11.39
N GLY A 43 9.16 -12.11 11.90
CA GLY A 43 9.91 -13.35 12.12
C GLY A 43 11.09 -13.58 11.15
N GLU A 44 11.66 -14.79 11.24
CA GLU A 44 12.93 -15.16 10.56
C GLU A 44 12.79 -15.25 9.03
N GLU A 45 11.59 -15.44 8.49
CA GLU A 45 11.34 -15.45 7.03
C GLU A 45 11.71 -14.11 6.37
N TRP A 46 11.69 -13.03 7.13
CA TRP A 46 12.06 -11.68 6.70
C TRP A 46 13.53 -11.34 6.95
N ASN A 47 14.33 -12.33 7.39
CA ASN A 47 15.77 -12.25 7.49
C ASN A 47 16.41 -12.88 6.24
N ARG A 48 16.57 -12.08 5.18
CA ARG A 48 17.00 -12.56 3.87
C ARG A 48 17.78 -11.53 3.05
N VAL A 49 18.27 -11.93 1.89
CA VAL A 49 18.81 -11.01 0.89
C VAL A 49 17.67 -10.42 0.09
N TYR A 50 17.59 -9.12 -0.02
CA TYR A 50 16.54 -8.39 -0.74
C TYR A 50 17.06 -7.91 -2.10
N GLY A 51 16.21 -8.01 -3.14
CA GLY A 51 16.40 -7.36 -4.43
C GLY A 51 17.44 -7.98 -5.37
N HIS A 52 18.07 -9.12 -5.03
CA HIS A 52 19.10 -9.72 -5.86
C HIS A 52 18.62 -10.83 -6.79
N ASP A 53 17.60 -11.59 -6.41
CA ASP A 53 17.07 -12.68 -7.24
C ASP A 53 16.12 -12.18 -8.32
N ASN A 54 15.35 -11.13 -8.01
CA ASN A 54 14.46 -10.46 -8.93
C ASN A 54 14.37 -8.99 -8.56
N PHE A 55 14.94 -8.12 -9.39
CA PHE A 55 14.80 -6.68 -9.24
C PHE A 55 13.41 -6.25 -9.75
N TYR A 56 12.41 -6.33 -8.88
CA TYR A 56 11.07 -5.87 -9.21
C TYR A 56 10.67 -4.72 -8.30
N LEU A 57 10.33 -3.58 -8.92
CA LEU A 57 9.50 -2.61 -8.25
C LEU A 57 8.15 -3.26 -7.98
N HIS A 58 7.59 -3.02 -6.82
CA HIS A 58 6.25 -3.47 -6.49
C HIS A 58 5.47 -2.36 -5.80
N PHE A 59 4.16 -2.49 -5.82
CA PHE A 59 3.25 -1.64 -5.07
C PHE A 59 2.13 -2.50 -4.49
N HIS A 60 1.43 -1.99 -3.50
CA HIS A 60 0.38 -2.73 -2.80
C HIS A 60 -0.80 -1.82 -2.44
N ASN A 61 -1.92 -2.44 -2.12
CA ASN A 61 -3.19 -1.78 -1.80
C ASN A 61 -3.27 -1.20 -0.38
N LEU A 62 -2.43 -1.66 0.54
CA LEU A 62 -2.37 -1.19 1.93
C LEU A 62 -1.15 -0.29 2.14
N MET A 63 -1.17 0.53 3.18
CA MET A 63 0.01 1.26 3.61
C MET A 63 1.02 0.31 4.24
N GLU A 64 2.28 0.36 3.81
CA GLU A 64 3.38 -0.38 4.41
C GLU A 64 4.10 0.46 5.48
N ILE A 65 4.32 -0.15 6.62
CA ILE A 65 5.17 0.36 7.69
C ILE A 65 6.26 -0.68 7.91
N GLY A 66 7.50 -0.37 7.53
CA GLY A 66 8.63 -1.27 7.69
C GLY A 66 9.61 -0.79 8.76
N ILE A 67 10.26 -1.72 9.46
CA ILE A 67 11.40 -1.40 10.33
C ILE A 67 12.56 -2.37 10.06
N CYS A 68 13.72 -1.81 9.74
CA CYS A 68 14.96 -2.57 9.56
C CYS A 68 15.55 -2.95 10.92
N ARG A 69 15.50 -4.23 11.28
CA ARG A 69 16.07 -4.75 12.53
C ARG A 69 17.57 -4.95 12.46
N LYS A 70 18.06 -5.34 11.27
CA LYS A 70 19.48 -5.57 11.03
C LYS A 70 19.80 -5.43 9.55
N GLY A 71 20.89 -4.77 9.26
CA GLY A 71 21.45 -4.66 7.91
C GLY A 71 21.41 -3.24 7.37
N GLU A 72 21.78 -3.12 6.10
CA GLU A 72 21.85 -1.87 5.33
C GLU A 72 21.66 -2.15 3.84
N GLY A 73 21.29 -1.12 3.09
CA GLY A 73 21.09 -1.26 1.66
C GLY A 73 20.40 -0.04 1.06
N GLU A 74 19.76 -0.25 -0.07
CA GLU A 74 19.04 0.78 -0.81
C GLU A 74 17.54 0.50 -0.81
N LEU A 75 16.76 1.56 -0.63
CA LEU A 75 15.32 1.59 -0.84
C LEU A 75 15.04 2.48 -2.04
N ILE A 76 14.47 1.92 -3.09
CA ILE A 76 14.02 2.68 -4.25
C ILE A 76 12.54 2.96 -4.09
N ILE A 77 12.17 4.23 -4.13
CA ILE A 77 10.76 4.69 -4.11
C ILE A 77 10.55 5.51 -5.38
N ASN A 78 9.64 5.08 -6.23
CA ASN A 78 9.50 5.61 -7.58
C ASN A 78 10.84 5.56 -8.35
N GLU A 79 11.43 6.71 -8.65
CA GLU A 79 12.72 6.84 -9.36
C GLU A 79 13.88 7.29 -8.45
N HIS A 80 13.63 7.41 -7.13
CA HIS A 80 14.60 7.90 -6.17
C HIS A 80 15.17 6.77 -5.33
N THR A 81 16.49 6.79 -5.13
CA THR A 81 17.21 5.82 -4.30
C THR A 81 17.61 6.45 -2.98
N TYR A 82 17.25 5.79 -1.90
CA TYR A 82 17.57 6.16 -0.52
C TYR A 82 18.39 5.05 0.14
N THR A 83 19.26 5.40 1.06
CA THR A 83 20.04 4.41 1.83
C THR A 83 19.36 4.15 3.16
N TYR A 84 19.09 2.88 3.46
CA TYR A 84 18.60 2.44 4.76
C TYR A 84 19.69 1.73 5.56
N ARG A 85 19.52 1.69 6.85
CA ARG A 85 20.38 0.99 7.81
C ARG A 85 19.54 0.44 8.98
N THR A 86 20.17 -0.30 9.86
CA THR A 86 19.54 -0.77 11.11
C THR A 86 18.81 0.37 11.82
N ASN A 87 17.59 0.13 12.28
CA ASN A 87 16.64 1.08 12.87
C ASN A 87 16.08 2.13 11.90
N SER A 88 16.22 1.95 10.59
CA SER A 88 15.44 2.71 9.63
C SER A 88 13.97 2.27 9.66
N VAL A 89 13.06 3.23 9.58
CA VAL A 89 11.61 3.04 9.50
C VAL A 89 11.12 3.53 8.13
N THR A 90 10.31 2.73 7.44
CA THR A 90 9.63 3.11 6.20
C THR A 90 8.16 3.35 6.45
N LEU A 91 7.61 4.39 5.83
CA LEU A 91 6.18 4.67 5.76
C LEU A 91 5.84 4.84 4.29
N ILE A 92 5.26 3.82 3.67
CA ILE A 92 4.99 3.81 2.22
C ILE A 92 3.48 3.73 1.99
N PRO A 93 2.86 4.82 1.48
CA PRO A 93 1.44 4.84 1.16
C PRO A 93 1.07 3.78 0.12
N PRO A 94 -0.23 3.41 0.04
CA PRO A 94 -0.73 2.53 -1.01
C PRO A 94 -0.36 3.03 -2.42
N ASN A 95 -0.18 2.10 -3.34
CA ASN A 95 0.07 2.35 -4.77
C ASN A 95 1.39 3.07 -5.11
N ILE A 96 2.31 3.24 -4.17
CA ILE A 96 3.63 3.80 -4.43
C ILE A 96 4.61 2.69 -4.82
N PRO A 97 5.13 2.68 -6.06
CA PRO A 97 6.13 1.70 -6.49
C PRO A 97 7.44 1.84 -5.71
N HIS A 98 7.91 0.73 -5.17
CA HIS A 98 9.15 0.70 -4.38
C HIS A 98 9.81 -0.70 -4.41
N THR A 99 11.06 -0.76 -3.99
CA THR A 99 11.77 -2.02 -3.73
C THR A 99 12.90 -1.81 -2.75
N THR A 100 13.16 -2.82 -1.93
CA THR A 100 14.27 -2.88 -0.98
C THR A 100 15.40 -3.73 -1.58
N ILE A 101 16.65 -3.28 -1.48
CA ILE A 101 17.83 -3.96 -2.00
C ILE A 101 18.86 -4.05 -0.88
N SER A 102 19.35 -5.25 -0.59
CA SER A 102 20.44 -5.47 0.37
C SER A 102 21.78 -4.99 -0.20
N ASN A 103 22.64 -4.48 0.67
CA ASN A 103 24.01 -4.16 0.27
C ASN A 103 24.79 -5.47 -0.01
N GLY A 104 25.12 -5.71 -1.28
CA GLY A 104 25.65 -6.97 -1.74
C GLY A 104 24.75 -8.15 -1.41
N MET A 105 25.32 -9.31 -1.10
CA MET A 105 24.59 -10.52 -0.72
C MET A 105 24.35 -10.64 0.79
N THR A 106 24.31 -9.51 1.52
CA THR A 106 24.07 -9.53 2.96
C THR A 106 22.60 -9.80 3.29
N ARG A 107 22.37 -10.62 4.32
CA ARG A 107 21.02 -10.84 4.83
C ARG A 107 20.62 -9.67 5.72
N ASN A 108 19.47 -9.10 5.43
CA ASN A 108 18.88 -8.02 6.22
C ASN A 108 17.59 -8.52 6.86
N SER A 109 17.35 -8.09 8.09
CA SER A 109 16.13 -8.45 8.83
C SER A 109 15.18 -7.26 8.86
N TRP A 110 13.98 -7.46 8.34
CA TRP A 110 12.90 -6.47 8.35
C TRP A 110 11.68 -7.03 9.07
N GLU A 111 10.87 -6.14 9.58
CA GLU A 111 9.52 -6.43 10.05
C GLU A 111 8.57 -5.44 9.40
N PHE A 112 7.42 -5.92 8.91
CA PHE A 112 6.47 -5.12 8.15
C PHE A 112 5.08 -5.21 8.78
N LEU A 113 4.39 -4.07 8.78
CA LEU A 113 2.97 -3.95 9.11
C LEU A 113 2.26 -3.36 7.89
N TYR A 114 1.10 -3.90 7.54
CA TYR A 114 0.24 -3.35 6.50
C TYR A 114 -1.06 -2.87 7.12
N VAL A 115 -1.44 -1.63 6.79
CA VAL A 115 -2.55 -0.89 7.41
C VAL A 115 -3.52 -0.41 6.34
N ASP A 116 -4.81 -0.60 6.57
CA ASP A 116 -5.84 0.05 5.77
C ASP A 116 -6.06 1.49 6.29
N VAL A 117 -5.49 2.45 5.58
CA VAL A 117 -5.60 3.88 5.92
C VAL A 117 -7.06 4.33 5.89
N ASN A 118 -7.88 3.84 4.94
CA ASN A 118 -9.28 4.24 4.85
C ASN A 118 -10.05 3.81 6.09
N HIS A 119 -9.80 2.59 6.59
CA HIS A 119 -10.43 2.09 7.81
C HIS A 119 -10.02 2.91 9.05
N VAL A 120 -8.73 3.20 9.21
CA VAL A 120 -8.25 4.06 10.31
C VAL A 120 -8.88 5.45 10.25
N MET A 121 -9.01 6.04 9.06
CA MET A 121 -9.64 7.35 8.89
C MET A 121 -11.16 7.30 9.14
N GLU A 122 -11.82 6.19 8.84
CA GLU A 122 -13.23 5.98 9.18
C GLU A 122 -13.43 5.97 10.70
N GLU A 123 -12.56 5.29 11.44
CA GLU A 123 -12.62 5.28 12.91
C GLU A 123 -12.37 6.68 13.52
N LEU A 124 -11.43 7.45 12.96
CA LEU A 124 -11.09 8.79 13.48
C LEU A 124 -12.12 9.87 13.13
N TYR A 125 -12.68 9.82 11.93
CA TYR A 125 -13.49 10.92 11.40
C TYR A 125 -14.97 10.56 11.25
N GLY A 126 -15.33 9.27 11.11
CA GLY A 126 -16.71 8.81 10.92
C GLY A 126 -17.38 9.53 9.75
N ASP A 127 -18.55 10.12 10.00
CA ASP A 127 -19.36 10.83 8.98
C ASP A 127 -18.80 12.18 8.53
N ARG A 128 -17.65 12.63 9.07
CA ARG A 128 -17.00 13.89 8.70
C ARG A 128 -16.21 13.74 7.39
N ILE A 129 -16.93 13.54 6.28
CA ILE A 129 -16.38 13.13 4.98
C ILE A 129 -15.28 14.08 4.47
N ALA A 130 -15.45 15.39 4.58
CA ALA A 130 -14.48 16.37 4.09
C ALA A 130 -13.14 16.25 4.83
N GLN A 131 -13.16 16.21 6.17
CA GLN A 131 -11.97 16.05 7.00
C GLN A 131 -11.30 14.68 6.80
N LYS A 132 -12.10 13.62 6.64
CA LYS A 132 -11.60 12.28 6.34
C LYS A 132 -10.83 12.26 5.03
N ASN A 133 -11.38 12.83 3.96
CA ASN A 133 -10.73 12.88 2.66
C ASN A 133 -9.42 13.70 2.69
N GLU A 134 -9.44 14.87 3.35
CA GLU A 134 -8.24 15.68 3.55
C GLU A 134 -7.14 14.92 4.33
N ALA A 135 -7.53 14.20 5.38
CA ALA A 135 -6.62 13.38 6.18
C ALA A 135 -6.02 12.22 5.38
N ILE A 136 -6.83 11.53 4.56
CA ILE A 136 -6.36 10.47 3.65
C ILE A 136 -5.33 11.03 2.67
N GLU A 137 -5.63 12.16 2.03
CA GLU A 137 -4.70 12.82 1.11
C GLU A 137 -3.40 13.24 1.80
N LEU A 138 -3.49 13.70 3.04
CA LEU A 138 -2.31 14.08 3.81
C LEU A 138 -1.40 12.89 4.11
N VAL A 139 -1.94 11.72 4.49
CA VAL A 139 -1.17 10.49 4.70
C VAL A 139 -0.56 9.99 3.40
N ARG A 140 -1.31 10.02 2.29
CA ARG A 140 -0.88 9.52 0.99
C ARG A 140 0.13 10.42 0.26
N ARG A 141 0.36 11.62 0.76
CA ARG A 141 1.15 12.66 0.09
C ARG A 141 2.58 12.24 -0.20
N SER A 142 3.22 11.51 0.71
CA SER A 142 4.64 11.12 0.59
C SER A 142 4.94 9.78 1.23
N ALA A 143 5.84 9.04 0.59
CA ALA A 143 6.55 7.96 1.25
C ALA A 143 7.75 8.53 2.02
N HIS A 144 8.11 7.88 3.13
CA HIS A 144 9.19 8.30 4.00
C HIS A 144 10.14 7.13 4.28
N LEU A 145 11.43 7.44 4.32
CA LEU A 145 12.45 6.64 4.98
C LEU A 145 13.04 7.48 6.10
N LEU A 146 12.84 7.06 7.34
CA LEU A 146 13.23 7.76 8.56
C LEU A 146 14.29 6.96 9.29
N HIS A 147 15.24 7.64 9.93
CA HIS A 147 16.13 6.99 10.88
C HIS A 147 15.57 7.13 12.29
N GLY A 148 15.47 6.02 13.03
CA GLY A 148 14.86 6.01 14.35
C GLY A 148 15.51 6.95 15.38
N SER A 149 16.77 7.35 15.17
CA SER A 149 17.45 8.39 15.96
C SER A 149 17.02 9.81 15.62
N GLU A 150 16.44 10.04 14.43
CA GLU A 150 15.99 11.35 13.95
C GLU A 150 14.50 11.56 14.21
N CYS A 151 13.72 10.47 14.23
CA CYS A 151 12.29 10.47 14.52
C CYS A 151 11.96 9.38 15.56
N PRO A 152 12.42 9.50 16.80
CA PRO A 152 12.27 8.48 17.82
C PRO A 152 10.81 8.18 18.15
N GLU A 153 9.92 9.17 18.09
CA GLU A 153 8.49 9.02 18.39
C GLU A 153 7.84 8.00 17.45
N ILE A 154 8.08 8.11 16.15
CA ILE A 154 7.55 7.17 15.16
C ILE A 154 8.13 5.78 15.34
N ALA A 155 9.46 5.68 15.55
CA ALA A 155 10.11 4.40 15.78
C ALA A 155 9.57 3.70 17.06
N GLU A 156 9.30 4.44 18.13
CA GLU A 156 8.71 3.92 19.37
C GLU A 156 7.28 3.41 19.15
N ILE A 157 6.45 4.15 18.41
CA ILE A 157 5.07 3.73 18.08
C ILE A 157 5.10 2.44 17.27
N VAL A 158 5.90 2.37 16.20
CA VAL A 158 6.02 1.17 15.36
C VAL A 158 6.51 -0.03 16.17
N ASN A 159 7.50 0.18 17.06
CA ASN A 159 7.97 -0.86 17.98
C ASN A 159 6.89 -1.30 18.99
N ALA A 160 6.06 -0.38 19.44
CA ALA A 160 4.97 -0.70 20.36
C ALA A 160 3.91 -1.58 19.66
N ILE A 161 3.50 -1.23 18.46
CA ILE A 161 2.57 -2.05 17.64
C ILE A 161 3.13 -3.46 17.44
N ILE A 162 4.38 -3.58 17.03
CA ILE A 162 5.03 -4.88 16.78
C ILE A 162 5.13 -5.71 18.08
N ARG A 163 5.38 -5.08 19.23
CA ARG A 163 5.35 -5.78 20.53
C ARG A 163 3.97 -6.33 20.87
N GLU A 164 2.92 -5.55 20.65
CA GLU A 164 1.54 -5.98 20.89
C GLU A 164 1.15 -7.13 19.95
N GLU A 165 1.51 -7.07 18.67
CA GLU A 165 1.31 -8.15 17.71
C GLU A 165 2.02 -9.45 18.12
N LYS A 166 3.26 -9.37 18.58
CA LYS A 166 4.01 -10.55 19.06
C LYS A 166 3.47 -11.14 20.34
N LYS A 167 3.01 -10.30 21.26
CA LYS A 167 2.59 -10.70 22.61
C LYS A 167 1.12 -11.12 22.67
N GLN A 168 0.26 -10.47 21.90
CA GLN A 168 -1.18 -10.66 21.85
C GLN A 168 -1.86 -10.73 23.24
N SER A 169 -1.48 -9.78 24.10
CA SER A 169 -2.09 -9.65 25.44
C SER A 169 -3.58 -9.28 25.35
N PRO A 170 -4.38 -9.47 26.38
CA PRO A 170 -5.76 -8.98 26.40
C PRO A 170 -5.83 -7.52 25.92
N TYR A 171 -6.78 -7.22 25.03
CA TYR A 171 -6.99 -5.91 24.41
C TYR A 171 -5.87 -5.44 23.45
N TYR A 172 -4.96 -6.31 22.98
CA TYR A 172 -3.88 -5.92 22.08
C TYR A 172 -4.38 -5.20 20.82
N ARG A 173 -5.53 -5.62 20.26
CA ARG A 173 -6.13 -5.00 19.07
C ARG A 173 -6.49 -3.54 19.32
N GLN A 174 -7.16 -3.24 20.44
CA GLN A 174 -7.54 -1.88 20.84
C GLN A 174 -6.30 -1.01 21.11
N VAL A 175 -5.27 -1.61 21.70
CA VAL A 175 -3.99 -0.92 21.91
C VAL A 175 -3.32 -0.60 20.59
N ILE A 176 -3.26 -1.55 19.65
CA ILE A 176 -2.71 -1.33 18.31
C ILE A 176 -3.49 -0.25 17.58
N THR A 177 -4.83 -0.31 17.55
CA THR A 177 -5.67 0.74 16.96
C THR A 177 -5.36 2.11 17.54
N SER A 178 -5.18 2.21 18.85
CA SER A 178 -4.80 3.48 19.49
C SER A 178 -3.43 3.99 19.03
N TYR A 179 -2.45 3.11 18.90
CA TYR A 179 -1.14 3.47 18.35
C TYR A 179 -1.20 3.87 16.86
N LEU A 180 -2.05 3.24 16.06
CA LEU A 180 -2.27 3.64 14.66
C LEU A 180 -2.84 5.05 14.57
N HIS A 181 -3.77 5.43 15.44
CA HIS A 181 -4.28 6.79 15.52
C HIS A 181 -3.18 7.81 15.84
N VAL A 182 -2.31 7.50 16.81
CA VAL A 182 -1.17 8.37 17.13
C VAL A 182 -0.20 8.45 15.96
N LEU A 183 0.12 7.32 15.31
CA LEU A 183 1.02 7.26 14.16
C LEU A 183 0.52 8.15 13.00
N VAL A 184 -0.78 8.12 12.72
CA VAL A 184 -1.41 8.97 11.70
C VAL A 184 -1.17 10.45 12.00
N TYR A 185 -1.32 10.90 13.24
CA TYR A 185 -1.05 12.29 13.60
C TYR A 185 0.43 12.66 13.48
N GLU A 186 1.35 11.74 13.78
CA GLU A 186 2.78 11.97 13.51
C GLU A 186 3.06 12.06 12.00
N MET A 187 2.39 11.26 11.17
CA MET A 187 2.49 11.39 9.71
C MET A 187 1.95 12.73 9.20
N PHE A 188 0.86 13.24 9.78
CA PHE A 188 0.37 14.59 9.45
C PHE A 188 1.45 15.64 9.73
N ARG A 189 2.07 15.59 10.90
CA ARG A 189 3.16 16.51 11.26
C ARG A 189 4.33 16.43 10.29
N LEU A 190 4.76 15.21 9.91
CA LEU A 190 5.80 15.01 8.91
C LEU A 190 5.44 15.64 7.56
N ASN A 191 4.22 15.43 7.11
CA ASN A 191 3.78 15.90 5.80
C ASN A 191 3.49 17.40 5.75
N GLU A 192 3.10 18.02 6.84
CA GLU A 192 2.95 19.49 6.94
C GLU A 192 4.29 20.20 6.89
N VAL A 193 5.29 19.72 7.63
CA VAL A 193 6.64 20.31 7.64
C VAL A 193 7.30 20.24 6.26
N GLN A 194 7.15 19.13 5.55
CA GLN A 194 7.73 18.94 4.21
C GLN A 194 7.05 19.82 3.14
N THR A 195 5.87 20.35 3.36
CA THR A 195 5.18 21.22 2.40
C THR A 195 5.97 22.51 2.17
N GLN A 196 6.77 22.97 3.14
CA GLN A 196 7.61 24.17 3.03
C GLN A 196 8.89 23.95 2.20
N THR A 197 9.37 22.72 2.04
CA THR A 197 10.60 22.37 1.30
C THR A 197 10.35 21.77 -0.09
N ARG A 198 9.12 21.64 -0.55
CA ARG A 198 8.67 20.70 -1.58
C ARG A 198 8.52 21.24 -2.99
N LEU A 199 9.12 22.33 -3.37
CA LEU A 199 9.04 22.85 -4.75
C LEU A 199 9.81 22.02 -5.80
N GLU A 200 10.61 21.00 -5.41
CA GLU A 200 11.48 20.26 -6.34
C GLU A 200 11.27 18.73 -6.46
N ALA A 201 10.38 18.12 -5.70
CA ALA A 201 10.21 16.66 -5.69
C ALA A 201 9.08 16.10 -6.58
N ALA A 202 8.48 16.93 -7.41
CA ALA A 202 7.48 16.49 -8.38
C ALA A 202 8.16 15.89 -9.63
N GLY A 203 8.76 14.71 -9.49
CA GLY A 203 9.17 13.90 -10.64
C GLY A 203 7.94 13.54 -11.49
N SER A 204 7.94 13.94 -12.76
CA SER A 204 6.91 13.66 -13.76
C SER A 204 7.15 12.27 -14.40
N GLY A 205 7.40 11.24 -13.59
CA GLY A 205 7.64 9.89 -14.13
C GLY A 205 6.35 9.15 -14.46
N THR A 206 6.38 8.31 -15.47
CA THR A 206 5.26 7.45 -15.91
C THR A 206 4.70 6.60 -14.77
N MET A 207 5.55 6.10 -13.86
CA MET A 207 5.15 5.35 -12.68
C MET A 207 4.22 6.15 -11.75
N ARG A 208 4.55 7.42 -11.52
CA ARG A 208 3.72 8.29 -10.69
C ARG A 208 2.34 8.50 -11.30
N GLN A 209 2.29 8.72 -12.61
CA GLN A 209 1.03 8.89 -13.32
C GLN A 209 0.14 7.63 -13.18
N ILE A 210 0.74 6.43 -13.24
CA ILE A 210 -0.01 5.18 -13.01
C ILE A 210 -0.44 5.07 -11.54
N ALA A 211 0.40 5.42 -10.57
CA ALA A 211 0.03 5.46 -9.15
C ALA A 211 -1.16 6.41 -8.91
N ASP A 212 -1.22 7.56 -9.57
CA ASP A 212 -2.35 8.50 -9.51
C ASP A 212 -3.65 7.84 -10.03
N ALA A 213 -3.59 7.07 -11.13
CA ALA A 213 -4.75 6.32 -11.63
C ALA A 213 -5.19 5.21 -10.65
N LEU A 214 -4.25 4.48 -10.05
CA LEU A 214 -4.55 3.44 -9.06
C LEU A 214 -5.23 4.04 -7.83
N THR A 215 -4.71 5.17 -7.36
CA THR A 215 -5.29 5.93 -6.24
C THR A 215 -6.69 6.42 -6.59
N PHE A 216 -6.88 7.01 -7.78
CA PHE A 216 -8.19 7.44 -8.26
C PHE A 216 -9.20 6.29 -8.26
N VAL A 217 -8.82 5.09 -8.72
CA VAL A 217 -9.70 3.92 -8.70
C VAL A 217 -10.09 3.55 -7.27
N ASN A 218 -9.13 3.54 -6.34
CA ASN A 218 -9.42 3.22 -4.93
C ASN A 218 -10.37 4.22 -4.27
N ASP A 219 -10.31 5.48 -4.66
CA ASP A 219 -11.16 6.54 -4.08
C ASP A 219 -12.54 6.64 -4.74
N HIS A 220 -12.65 6.23 -6.02
CA HIS A 220 -13.85 6.38 -6.85
C HIS A 220 -14.45 5.05 -7.35
N TYR A 221 -14.05 3.89 -6.79
CA TYR A 221 -14.49 2.57 -7.28
C TYR A 221 -16.01 2.40 -7.31
N GLN A 222 -16.74 3.09 -6.44
CA GLN A 222 -18.21 3.05 -6.37
C GLN A 222 -18.89 3.80 -7.53
N GLU A 223 -18.19 4.74 -8.14
CA GLU A 223 -18.68 5.58 -9.21
C GLU A 223 -18.52 4.93 -10.59
N GLU A 224 -19.03 5.57 -11.63
CA GLU A 224 -18.78 5.15 -13.01
C GLU A 224 -17.37 5.53 -13.45
N VAL A 225 -16.40 4.63 -13.23
CA VAL A 225 -15.01 4.80 -13.68
C VAL A 225 -14.88 4.40 -15.15
N LYS A 226 -14.42 5.33 -16.02
CA LYS A 226 -14.14 5.09 -17.43
C LYS A 226 -12.63 5.16 -17.70
N VAL A 227 -12.18 4.42 -18.72
CA VAL A 227 -10.74 4.43 -19.09
C VAL A 227 -10.27 5.82 -19.52
N CYS A 228 -11.13 6.58 -20.21
CA CYS A 228 -10.81 7.97 -20.60
C CYS A 228 -10.60 8.86 -19.38
N THR A 229 -11.35 8.67 -18.29
CA THR A 229 -11.16 9.40 -17.02
C THR A 229 -9.81 9.07 -16.39
N LEU A 230 -9.44 7.79 -16.33
CA LEU A 230 -8.14 7.35 -15.83
C LEU A 230 -6.98 7.91 -16.66
N ALA A 231 -7.13 7.92 -17.99
CA ALA A 231 -6.16 8.51 -18.90
C ALA A 231 -5.98 10.02 -18.64
N GLN A 232 -7.07 10.74 -18.41
CA GLN A 232 -7.05 12.17 -18.05
C GLN A 232 -6.32 12.42 -16.73
N VAL A 233 -6.58 11.61 -15.70
CA VAL A 233 -5.86 11.68 -14.40
C VAL A 233 -4.35 11.54 -14.60
N CYS A 234 -3.94 10.66 -15.52
CA CYS A 234 -2.54 10.45 -15.87
C CYS A 234 -1.96 11.50 -16.84
N GLY A 235 -2.76 12.43 -17.37
CA GLY A 235 -2.32 13.34 -18.43
C GLY A 235 -1.93 12.65 -19.72
N MET A 236 -2.54 11.50 -20.05
CA MET A 236 -2.24 10.65 -21.19
C MET A 236 -3.40 10.54 -22.16
N SER A 237 -3.10 10.19 -23.45
CA SER A 237 -4.14 9.69 -24.34
C SER A 237 -4.62 8.31 -23.87
N GLU A 238 -5.89 7.96 -24.16
CA GLU A 238 -6.44 6.66 -23.76
C GLU A 238 -5.63 5.47 -24.30
N THR A 239 -5.14 5.56 -25.53
CA THR A 239 -4.31 4.51 -26.15
C THR A 239 -2.97 4.36 -25.43
N SER A 240 -2.30 5.47 -25.13
CA SER A 240 -1.04 5.47 -24.37
C SER A 240 -1.24 4.93 -22.95
N PHE A 241 -2.29 5.40 -22.27
CA PHE A 241 -2.63 4.96 -20.93
C PHE A 241 -2.87 3.44 -20.85
N ARG A 242 -3.70 2.86 -21.76
CA ARG A 242 -3.96 1.41 -21.76
C ARG A 242 -2.67 0.61 -21.88
N LYS A 243 -1.79 1.00 -22.80
CA LYS A 243 -0.52 0.31 -23.02
C LYS A 243 0.38 0.39 -21.78
N VAL A 244 0.55 1.58 -21.24
CA VAL A 244 1.42 1.83 -20.08
C VAL A 244 0.84 1.16 -18.84
N PHE A 245 -0.47 1.29 -18.60
CA PHE A 245 -1.13 0.65 -17.47
C PHE A 245 -0.97 -0.88 -17.49
N GLU A 246 -1.19 -1.51 -18.66
CA GLU A 246 -1.02 -2.96 -18.81
C GLU A 246 0.46 -3.38 -18.65
N GLU A 247 1.39 -2.55 -19.06
CA GLU A 247 2.82 -2.80 -18.89
C GLU A 247 3.25 -2.77 -17.42
N TYR A 248 2.67 -1.86 -16.61
CA TYR A 248 3.02 -1.70 -15.20
C TYR A 248 2.17 -2.54 -14.25
N VAL A 249 0.88 -2.68 -14.52
CA VAL A 249 -0.07 -3.35 -13.62
C VAL A 249 -0.30 -4.81 -14.03
N HIS A 250 0.17 -5.21 -15.24
CA HIS A 250 -0.03 -6.53 -15.85
C HIS A 250 -1.50 -6.95 -15.97
N MET A 251 -2.40 -5.96 -16.04
CA MET A 251 -3.83 -6.17 -16.16
C MET A 251 -4.48 -4.99 -16.91
N LEU A 252 -5.62 -5.24 -17.54
CA LEU A 252 -6.37 -4.16 -18.20
C LEU A 252 -6.94 -3.18 -17.17
N PRO A 253 -7.03 -1.87 -17.47
CA PRO A 253 -7.54 -0.87 -16.52
C PRO A 253 -8.91 -1.22 -15.92
N MET A 254 -9.86 -1.68 -16.73
CA MET A 254 -11.19 -2.06 -16.22
C MET A 254 -11.19 -3.36 -15.42
N ASP A 255 -10.21 -4.24 -15.64
CA ASP A 255 -10.02 -5.42 -14.79
C ASP A 255 -9.53 -5.01 -13.40
N TYR A 256 -8.61 -4.04 -13.33
CA TYR A 256 -8.17 -3.48 -12.05
C TYR A 256 -9.33 -2.80 -11.29
N VAL A 257 -10.14 -1.96 -11.96
CA VAL A 257 -11.34 -1.37 -11.35
C VAL A 257 -12.26 -2.45 -10.77
N ASN A 258 -12.51 -3.51 -11.54
CA ASN A 258 -13.38 -4.59 -11.08
C ASN A 258 -12.74 -5.42 -9.95
N LEU A 259 -11.42 -5.57 -9.93
CA LEU A 259 -10.68 -6.22 -8.85
C LEU A 259 -10.84 -5.44 -7.53
N VAL A 260 -10.63 -4.12 -7.55
CA VAL A 260 -10.83 -3.24 -6.39
C VAL A 260 -12.26 -3.35 -5.86
N ARG A 261 -13.26 -3.29 -6.77
CA ARG A 261 -14.67 -3.49 -6.40
C ARG A 261 -14.94 -4.83 -5.73
N VAL A 262 -14.38 -5.90 -6.28
CA VAL A 262 -14.54 -7.25 -5.71
C VAL A 262 -13.89 -7.35 -4.34
N GLN A 263 -12.74 -6.72 -4.11
CA GLN A 263 -12.09 -6.68 -2.80
C GLN A 263 -12.98 -5.98 -1.76
N TYR A 264 -13.52 -4.81 -2.09
CA TYR A 264 -14.47 -4.11 -1.21
C TYR A 264 -15.75 -4.93 -0.94
N ALA A 265 -16.24 -5.65 -1.94
CA ALA A 265 -17.35 -6.57 -1.73
C ALA A 265 -17.00 -7.70 -0.74
N CYS A 266 -15.77 -8.24 -0.80
CA CYS A 266 -15.29 -9.22 0.15
C CYS A 266 -15.28 -8.67 1.59
N GLU A 267 -14.75 -7.45 1.80
CA GLU A 267 -14.75 -6.82 3.11
C GLU A 267 -16.18 -6.60 3.65
N GLN A 268 -17.09 -6.11 2.82
CA GLN A 268 -18.49 -5.96 3.23
C GLN A 268 -19.16 -7.30 3.58
N MET A 269 -18.84 -8.36 2.84
CA MET A 269 -19.38 -9.69 3.13
C MET A 269 -18.83 -10.31 4.41
N LYS A 270 -17.61 -9.96 4.82
CA LYS A 270 -17.01 -10.43 6.10
C LYS A 270 -17.73 -9.84 7.32
N HIS A 271 -18.12 -8.58 7.23
CA HIS A 271 -18.62 -7.82 8.39
C HIS A 271 -20.12 -7.55 8.38
N GLY A 272 -20.82 -7.79 7.26
CA GLY A 272 -22.20 -7.38 7.06
C GLY A 272 -23.19 -8.52 6.80
N ASN A 273 -24.47 -8.20 7.06
CA ASN A 273 -25.62 -9.05 6.72
C ASN A 273 -26.34 -8.59 5.45
N ASP A 274 -25.72 -7.72 4.66
CA ASP A 274 -26.28 -7.21 3.42
C ASP A 274 -26.62 -8.33 2.43
N SER A 275 -27.66 -8.14 1.64
CA SER A 275 -27.97 -9.01 0.51
C SER A 275 -26.88 -8.92 -0.57
N MET A 276 -26.75 -9.93 -1.41
CA MET A 276 -25.75 -9.92 -2.50
C MET A 276 -25.98 -8.77 -3.48
N ASP A 277 -27.24 -8.36 -3.68
CA ASP A 277 -27.58 -7.21 -4.53
C ASP A 277 -27.09 -5.89 -3.89
N GLU A 278 -27.20 -5.78 -2.60
CA GLU A 278 -26.74 -4.62 -1.84
C GLU A 278 -25.22 -4.53 -1.79
N VAL A 279 -24.55 -5.67 -1.56
CA VAL A 279 -23.08 -5.79 -1.64
C VAL A 279 -22.59 -5.38 -3.03
N ALA A 280 -23.19 -5.90 -4.10
CA ALA A 280 -22.84 -5.55 -5.47
C ALA A 280 -22.98 -4.04 -5.73
N ARG A 281 -24.09 -3.43 -5.31
CA ARG A 281 -24.35 -2.00 -5.48
C ARG A 281 -23.36 -1.14 -4.70
N LYS A 282 -23.12 -1.45 -3.43
CA LYS A 282 -22.16 -0.73 -2.56
C LYS A 282 -20.72 -0.85 -3.10
N ALA A 283 -20.39 -1.99 -3.73
CA ALA A 283 -19.11 -2.19 -4.39
C ALA A 283 -19.00 -1.53 -5.77
N GLY A 284 -20.00 -0.78 -6.23
CA GLY A 284 -19.95 -0.02 -7.48
C GLY A 284 -20.32 -0.82 -8.75
N PHE A 285 -20.89 -2.02 -8.61
CA PHE A 285 -21.40 -2.76 -9.76
C PHE A 285 -22.81 -2.32 -10.14
N SER A 286 -23.04 -2.10 -11.43
CA SER A 286 -24.35 -1.71 -11.96
C SER A 286 -25.38 -2.83 -11.87
N THR A 287 -24.96 -4.10 -11.88
CA THR A 287 -25.82 -5.28 -11.77
C THR A 287 -25.14 -6.40 -11.01
N THR A 288 -25.93 -7.20 -10.29
CA THR A 288 -25.46 -8.42 -9.60
C THR A 288 -24.88 -9.44 -10.57
N SER A 289 -25.37 -9.49 -11.81
CA SER A 289 -24.83 -10.37 -12.85
C SER A 289 -23.38 -9.99 -13.19
N THR A 290 -23.10 -8.69 -13.34
CA THR A 290 -21.73 -8.20 -13.59
C THR A 290 -20.82 -8.45 -12.39
N PHE A 291 -21.33 -8.24 -11.17
CA PHE A 291 -20.62 -8.59 -9.93
C PHE A 291 -20.25 -10.08 -9.89
N ASN A 292 -21.24 -10.99 -10.05
CA ASN A 292 -21.02 -12.43 -10.02
C ASN A 292 -19.98 -12.88 -11.05
N ARG A 293 -20.04 -12.34 -12.26
CA ARG A 293 -19.09 -12.66 -13.35
C ARG A 293 -17.67 -12.24 -12.98
N ASN A 294 -17.47 -11.01 -12.49
CA ASN A 294 -16.16 -10.52 -12.10
C ASN A 294 -15.64 -11.24 -10.84
N PHE A 295 -16.50 -11.48 -9.87
CA PHE A 295 -16.15 -12.25 -8.68
C PHE A 295 -15.64 -13.66 -9.05
N LYS A 296 -16.38 -14.36 -9.93
CA LYS A 296 -15.97 -15.67 -10.43
C LYS A 296 -14.67 -15.61 -11.23
N LYS A 297 -14.43 -14.53 -11.98
CA LYS A 297 -13.17 -14.29 -12.72
C LYS A 297 -11.99 -14.28 -11.75
N PHE A 298 -12.07 -13.59 -10.61
CA PHE A 298 -10.96 -13.42 -9.68
C PHE A 298 -10.83 -14.57 -8.67
N PHE A 299 -11.93 -15.06 -8.11
CA PHE A 299 -11.93 -16.08 -7.05
C PHE A 299 -12.25 -17.50 -7.53
N ASN A 300 -12.63 -17.66 -8.78
CA ASN A 300 -13.11 -18.95 -9.34
C ASN A 300 -14.23 -19.60 -8.51
N THR A 301 -15.06 -18.78 -7.86
CA THR A 301 -16.20 -19.20 -7.04
C THR A 301 -17.29 -18.12 -7.06
N SER A 302 -18.49 -18.44 -6.58
CA SER A 302 -19.55 -17.44 -6.43
C SER A 302 -19.36 -16.61 -5.15
N PRO A 303 -19.85 -15.34 -5.10
CA PRO A 303 -19.82 -14.52 -3.88
C PRO A 303 -20.47 -15.24 -2.68
N TYR A 304 -21.59 -15.90 -2.89
CA TYR A 304 -22.28 -16.63 -1.84
C TYR A 304 -21.44 -17.77 -1.25
N GLN A 305 -20.80 -18.58 -2.09
CA GLN A 305 -19.92 -19.65 -1.61
C GLN A 305 -18.68 -19.14 -0.91
N TRP A 306 -18.16 -18.02 -1.39
CA TRP A 306 -17.04 -17.32 -0.74
C TRP A 306 -17.43 -16.82 0.66
N LYS A 307 -18.62 -16.18 0.80
CA LYS A 307 -19.14 -15.68 2.09
C LYS A 307 -19.28 -16.81 3.14
N ILE A 308 -19.65 -18.01 2.73
CA ILE A 308 -19.78 -19.17 3.65
C ILE A 308 -18.41 -19.64 4.17
N ASN A 309 -17.38 -19.60 3.34
CA ASN A 309 -16.04 -20.08 3.72
C ASN A 309 -14.94 -19.21 3.07
N PRO A 310 -14.71 -18.00 3.58
CA PRO A 310 -13.73 -17.07 3.02
C PRO A 310 -12.30 -17.65 3.01
N GLN A 311 -11.89 -18.28 4.10
CA GLN A 311 -10.53 -18.83 4.30
C GLN A 311 -10.11 -19.84 3.21
N ARG A 312 -11.06 -20.57 2.64
CA ARG A 312 -10.79 -21.50 1.53
C ARG A 312 -10.32 -20.78 0.25
N TYR A 313 -10.66 -19.51 0.08
CA TYR A 313 -10.47 -18.77 -1.15
C TYR A 313 -9.45 -17.63 -1.05
N GLU A 314 -8.99 -17.29 0.16
CA GLU A 314 -8.01 -16.21 0.43
C GLU A 314 -6.70 -16.33 -0.37
N ARG A 315 -6.33 -17.53 -0.81
CA ARG A 315 -5.10 -17.77 -1.59
C ARG A 315 -5.29 -17.80 -3.11
N LYS A 316 -6.49 -17.56 -3.64
CA LYS A 316 -6.78 -17.75 -5.06
C LYS A 316 -6.51 -16.57 -5.97
N LEU A 317 -6.27 -15.38 -5.43
CA LEU A 317 -5.80 -14.22 -6.21
C LEU A 317 -4.39 -14.44 -6.83
N GLN A 318 -3.69 -15.48 -6.44
CA GLN A 318 -2.35 -15.87 -6.93
C GLN A 318 -2.29 -16.15 -8.44
N ASN A 319 -3.42 -16.42 -9.11
CA ASN A 319 -3.45 -16.74 -10.55
C ASN A 319 -3.29 -15.52 -11.47
N PHE A 320 -3.22 -14.31 -10.93
CA PHE A 320 -3.09 -13.07 -11.70
C PHE A 320 -1.74 -12.38 -11.52
N HIS A 321 -0.68 -13.10 -11.12
CA HIS A 321 0.60 -12.53 -10.68
C HIS A 321 0.46 -11.58 -9.48
N ILE A 322 -0.61 -11.75 -8.72
CA ILE A 322 -0.93 -11.00 -7.52
C ILE A 322 -0.51 -11.87 -6.34
N ASN A 323 0.61 -11.56 -5.69
CA ASN A 323 1.04 -12.25 -4.48
C ASN A 323 0.25 -11.72 -3.27
N ALA A 324 -0.91 -12.35 -3.00
CA ALA A 324 -1.55 -12.21 -1.71
C ALA A 324 -0.77 -13.05 -0.68
N LEU A 325 -0.22 -12.45 0.37
CA LEU A 325 0.37 -13.11 1.54
C LEU A 325 1.67 -13.95 1.37
N LYS A 326 2.15 -14.20 0.20
CA LYS A 326 3.54 -14.65 0.06
C LYS A 326 4.42 -13.44 -0.09
N GLY A 327 4.56 -12.69 0.97
CA GLY A 327 5.56 -11.68 0.97
C GLY A 327 6.81 -12.21 0.28
N TRP A 328 7.26 -11.53 -0.76
CA TRP A 328 8.62 -11.62 -1.32
C TRP A 328 9.07 -13.00 -1.77
#